data_8ae638566d27beb2e10b6d0e9c8283fd
#
_entry.id   8ae638566d27beb2e10b6d0e9c8283fd
#
_cell.length_a   1.000
_cell.length_b   1.000
_cell.length_c   1.000
_cell.angle_alpha   90.00
_cell.angle_beta   90.00
_cell.angle_gamma   90.00
#
_symmetry.space_group_name_H-M   'P 1'
#
loop_
_entity.id
_entity.type
_entity.pdbx_description
1 polymer ?
#
loop_
_entity_poly.entity_id
_entity_poly.type
_entity_poly.pdbx_seq_one_letter_code
_entity_poly.pdbx_strand_id
1 'polypeptide(L)'
;MKSIRLKLKQNLVNYKLPTSFQLKETYPLPPYSTVIGMVHNTCNYIEYKPMKISVQGKYHSKVNDLATRYEFKNGMTFDATRHQIKVGEYGISRGVSNVELLSDVELVIHIVPEDENLIEEIFNAFKAPREYISLGRREDLVVVDEVKIVEISEERIKDENLRIDRDYRAYVPVEIIDKKKVFVEGSVDTIQYKGTMYNLTKDYVSVNYGSAKSPKFFRKWNKIKVHYVSNIVASRRRAITIDEDRYMVFLA
;
A
#
# COMPACT_ATOMS: atom_id res chain seq x y z
N MET A 1 -12.54 -19.59 -2.39
CA MET A 1 -11.15 -19.23 -1.96
C MET A 1 -11.26 -18.29 -0.78
N LYS A 2 -10.52 -18.55 0.29
CA LYS A 2 -10.57 -17.68 1.50
C LYS A 2 -9.64 -16.48 1.36
N SER A 3 -10.03 -15.38 1.97
CA SER A 3 -9.27 -14.13 2.08
C SER A 3 -9.43 -13.55 3.47
N ILE A 4 -8.42 -12.81 3.94
CA ILE A 4 -8.57 -11.96 5.11
C ILE A 4 -8.96 -10.56 4.61
N ARG A 5 -10.11 -10.06 5.07
CA ARG A 5 -10.50 -8.67 4.86
C ARG A 5 -10.16 -7.86 6.10
N LEU A 6 -9.47 -6.75 5.89
CA LEU A 6 -9.16 -5.75 6.91
C LEU A 6 -9.90 -4.45 6.57
N LYS A 7 -10.55 -3.84 7.57
CA LYS A 7 -10.94 -2.43 7.52
C LYS A 7 -10.07 -1.66 8.48
N LEU A 8 -9.38 -0.67 7.95
CA LEU A 8 -8.33 0.07 8.66
C LEU A 8 -8.59 1.57 8.58
N LYS A 9 -8.20 2.29 9.64
CA LYS A 9 -8.19 3.76 9.68
C LYS A 9 -6.84 4.31 10.10
N GLN A 10 -6.48 5.47 9.54
CA GLN A 10 -5.29 6.21 9.93
C GLN A 10 -5.59 7.72 9.90
N ASN A 11 -5.16 8.43 10.92
CA ASN A 11 -5.41 9.89 11.02
C ASN A 11 -4.54 10.68 10.04
N LEU A 12 -3.23 10.42 10.08
CA LEU A 12 -2.24 11.07 9.20
C LEU A 12 -1.22 10.02 8.75
N VAL A 13 -0.97 9.92 7.44
CA VAL A 13 -0.06 8.89 6.91
C VAL A 13 0.68 9.35 5.66
N ASN A 14 1.90 8.86 5.48
CA ASN A 14 2.67 8.98 4.26
C ASN A 14 3.00 7.60 3.67
N TYR A 15 2.43 7.28 2.51
CA TYR A 15 2.83 6.14 1.68
C TYR A 15 3.87 6.61 0.66
N LYS A 16 5.09 6.80 1.12
CA LYS A 16 6.14 7.51 0.41
C LYS A 16 6.35 7.06 -1.04
N LEU A 17 6.32 8.03 -1.97
CA LEU A 17 6.77 7.85 -3.35
C LEU A 17 8.30 7.71 -3.39
N PRO A 18 8.85 6.62 -3.96
CA PRO A 18 10.31 6.39 -4.00
C PRO A 18 11.10 7.48 -4.73
N THR A 19 10.47 8.16 -5.69
CA THR A 19 11.09 9.20 -6.51
C THR A 19 11.09 10.59 -5.86
N SER A 20 10.30 10.78 -4.81
CA SER A 20 10.17 12.07 -4.12
C SER A 20 11.06 12.14 -2.89
N PHE A 21 12.31 12.61 -3.07
CA PHE A 21 13.30 12.67 -1.99
C PHE A 21 13.12 13.91 -1.10
N GLN A 22 12.87 15.08 -1.69
CA GLN A 22 12.79 16.35 -0.98
C GLN A 22 11.41 16.59 -0.37
N LEU A 23 10.36 16.46 -1.16
CA LEU A 23 8.98 16.76 -0.74
C LEU A 23 8.32 15.57 -0.03
N LYS A 24 8.91 14.37 -0.13
CA LYS A 24 8.37 13.14 0.45
C LYS A 24 6.87 12.97 0.14
N GLU A 25 6.52 13.12 -1.14
CA GLU A 25 5.14 12.93 -1.61
C GLU A 25 4.62 11.53 -1.30
N THR A 26 3.30 11.42 -1.20
CA THR A 26 2.61 10.18 -0.86
C THR A 26 1.86 9.58 -2.05
N TYR A 27 1.82 8.25 -2.13
CA TYR A 27 0.80 7.56 -2.91
C TYR A 27 -0.59 7.82 -2.32
N PRO A 28 -1.65 7.80 -3.15
CA PRO A 28 -3.03 8.02 -2.67
C PRO A 28 -3.60 6.84 -1.85
N LEU A 29 -3.06 5.66 -2.01
CA LEU A 29 -3.33 4.45 -1.21
C LEU A 29 -2.00 3.71 -0.98
N PRO A 30 -1.90 2.82 0.02
CA PRO A 30 -0.67 2.07 0.26
C PRO A 30 -0.34 1.16 -0.93
N PRO A 31 0.90 1.18 -1.45
CA PRO A 31 1.34 0.22 -2.45
C PRO A 31 1.37 -1.20 -1.87
N TYR A 32 1.28 -2.21 -2.74
CA TYR A 32 1.20 -3.62 -2.34
C TYR A 32 2.34 -4.03 -1.42
N SER A 33 3.58 -3.61 -1.70
CA SER A 33 4.74 -3.91 -0.86
C SER A 33 4.62 -3.35 0.57
N THR A 34 3.96 -2.21 0.75
CA THR A 34 3.73 -1.62 2.07
C THR A 34 2.73 -2.44 2.87
N VAL A 35 1.65 -2.90 2.21
CA VAL A 35 0.66 -3.80 2.82
C VAL A 35 1.29 -5.15 3.16
N ILE A 36 2.05 -5.76 2.24
CA ILE A 36 2.76 -7.01 2.48
C ILE A 36 3.73 -6.86 3.66
N GLY A 37 4.46 -5.74 3.71
CA GLY A 37 5.37 -5.43 4.83
C GLY A 37 4.64 -5.34 6.17
N MET A 38 3.45 -4.71 6.21
CA MET A 38 2.61 -4.68 7.40
C MET A 38 2.20 -6.09 7.85
N VAL A 39 1.74 -6.94 6.92
CA VAL A 39 1.36 -8.33 7.23
C VAL A 39 2.55 -9.10 7.81
N HIS A 40 3.71 -9.01 7.15
CA HIS A 40 4.94 -9.67 7.60
C HIS A 40 5.37 -9.21 8.99
N ASN A 41 5.31 -7.90 9.27
CA ASN A 41 5.65 -7.38 10.58
C ASN A 41 4.67 -7.84 11.66
N THR A 42 3.37 -7.80 11.38
CA THR A 42 2.32 -8.20 12.32
C THR A 42 2.43 -9.70 12.67
N CYS A 43 2.70 -10.55 11.66
CA CYS A 43 2.86 -12.00 11.82
C CYS A 43 4.27 -12.42 12.23
N ASN A 44 5.23 -11.50 12.32
CA ASN A 44 6.65 -11.80 12.61
C ASN A 44 7.31 -12.74 11.60
N TYR A 45 6.95 -12.62 10.32
CA TYR A 45 7.56 -13.45 9.28
C TYR A 45 8.98 -12.96 8.96
N ILE A 46 9.95 -13.87 9.06
CA ILE A 46 11.34 -13.64 8.69
C ILE A 46 11.54 -13.89 7.19
N GLU A 47 10.89 -14.92 6.67
CA GLU A 47 10.95 -15.28 5.25
C GLU A 47 9.74 -14.73 4.49
N TYR A 48 9.94 -14.43 3.21
CA TYR A 48 8.87 -13.94 2.37
C TYR A 48 7.75 -14.99 2.19
N LYS A 49 6.52 -14.58 2.50
CA LYS A 49 5.30 -15.35 2.29
C LYS A 49 4.52 -14.73 1.13
N PRO A 50 4.44 -15.43 -0.02
CA PRO A 50 3.73 -14.91 -1.20
C PRO A 50 2.25 -14.71 -0.91
N MET A 51 1.72 -13.58 -1.38
CA MET A 51 0.30 -13.26 -1.22
C MET A 51 -0.19 -12.31 -2.32
N LYS A 52 -1.48 -12.37 -2.60
CA LYS A 52 -2.18 -11.42 -3.46
C LYS A 52 -2.91 -10.40 -2.60
N ILE A 53 -2.89 -9.15 -3.04
CA ILE A 53 -3.45 -8.02 -2.28
C ILE A 53 -4.42 -7.26 -3.16
N SER A 54 -5.57 -6.87 -2.58
CA SER A 54 -6.46 -5.87 -3.14
C SER A 54 -6.53 -4.69 -2.20
N VAL A 55 -6.40 -3.46 -2.71
CA VAL A 55 -6.42 -2.23 -1.92
C VAL A 55 -7.46 -1.28 -2.48
N GLN A 56 -8.39 -0.88 -1.63
CA GLN A 56 -9.35 0.17 -1.89
C GLN A 56 -9.53 1.04 -0.65
N GLY A 57 -9.92 2.30 -0.84
CA GLY A 57 -10.06 3.22 0.27
C GLY A 57 -10.28 4.65 -0.17
N LYS A 58 -10.37 5.52 0.83
CA LYS A 58 -10.50 6.97 0.67
C LYS A 58 -9.61 7.70 1.66
N TYR A 59 -9.40 8.97 1.41
CA TYR A 59 -8.80 9.90 2.35
C TYR A 59 -9.52 11.25 2.22
N HIS A 60 -9.51 12.02 3.29
CA HIS A 60 -10.21 13.32 3.30
C HIS A 60 -9.43 14.37 2.50
N SER A 61 -8.16 14.57 2.82
CA SER A 61 -7.33 15.59 2.17
C SER A 61 -5.85 15.24 2.20
N LYS A 62 -5.05 16.03 1.49
CA LYS A 62 -3.59 16.05 1.56
C LYS A 62 -3.12 17.30 2.27
N VAL A 63 -2.20 17.16 3.20
CA VAL A 63 -1.58 18.25 3.94
C VAL A 63 -0.06 18.12 3.86
N ASN A 64 0.62 19.26 3.86
CA ASN A 64 2.08 19.30 3.93
C ASN A 64 2.50 19.63 5.36
N ASP A 65 3.19 18.69 5.99
CA ASP A 65 3.78 18.87 7.31
C ASP A 65 5.21 19.37 7.19
N LEU A 66 5.52 20.42 7.93
CA LEU A 66 6.82 21.05 7.96
C LEU A 66 7.49 20.78 9.30
N ALA A 67 8.53 19.97 9.28
CA ALA A 67 9.24 19.56 10.48
C ALA A 67 10.73 19.92 10.43
N THR A 68 11.33 20.12 11.60
CA THR A 68 12.77 20.25 11.72
C THR A 68 13.41 18.86 11.67
N ARG A 69 14.38 18.70 10.76
CA ARG A 69 15.19 17.48 10.64
C ARG A 69 16.57 17.71 11.22
N TYR A 70 17.01 16.78 12.05
CA TYR A 70 18.38 16.70 12.54
C TYR A 70 19.13 15.60 11.80
N GLU A 71 20.32 15.91 11.28
CA GLU A 71 21.16 14.98 10.52
C GLU A 71 22.32 14.52 11.38
N PHE A 72 22.32 13.22 11.68
CA PHE A 72 23.36 12.55 12.42
C PHE A 72 24.17 11.65 11.48
N LYS A 73 25.49 11.69 11.58
CA LYS A 73 26.39 10.80 10.87
C LYS A 73 27.51 10.37 11.80
N ASN A 74 27.80 9.07 11.85
CA ASN A 74 28.91 8.55 12.63
C ASN A 74 30.22 9.21 12.22
N GLY A 75 31.01 9.67 13.19
CA GLY A 75 32.28 10.30 12.96
C GLY A 75 32.25 11.73 12.37
N MET A 76 31.07 12.37 12.36
CA MET A 76 30.92 13.74 11.88
C MET A 76 31.48 14.72 12.93
N THR A 77 32.75 15.11 12.81
CA THR A 77 33.38 16.10 13.66
C THR A 77 32.72 17.48 13.49
N PHE A 78 32.62 18.24 14.57
CA PHE A 78 32.02 19.56 14.55
C PHE A 78 32.80 20.52 13.64
N ASP A 79 32.05 21.19 12.78
CA ASP A 79 32.52 22.28 11.91
C ASP A 79 31.51 23.44 12.04
N ALA A 80 31.97 24.57 12.58
CA ALA A 80 31.13 25.73 12.83
C ALA A 80 30.48 26.34 11.58
N THR A 81 31.04 26.06 10.39
CA THR A 81 30.48 26.55 9.11
C THR A 81 29.32 25.69 8.60
N ARG A 82 29.19 24.46 9.08
CA ARG A 82 28.22 23.47 8.58
C ARG A 82 27.20 23.03 9.62
N HIS A 83 27.60 22.99 10.88
CA HIS A 83 26.78 22.42 11.95
C HIS A 83 26.19 23.52 12.85
N GLN A 84 24.90 23.44 13.05
CA GLN A 84 24.17 24.38 13.92
C GLN A 84 24.20 23.94 15.39
N ILE A 85 24.51 22.67 15.65
CA ILE A 85 24.53 22.13 17.02
C ILE A 85 25.84 21.36 17.21
N LYS A 86 26.49 21.60 18.38
CA LYS A 86 27.67 20.87 18.83
C LYS A 86 27.30 19.96 20.00
N VAL A 87 27.70 18.69 19.93
CA VAL A 87 27.53 17.70 21.00
C VAL A 87 28.89 17.01 21.22
N GLY A 88 29.62 17.38 22.27
CA GLY A 88 31.02 16.96 22.46
C GLY A 88 31.88 17.37 21.26
N GLU A 89 32.52 16.40 20.62
CA GLU A 89 33.34 16.59 19.41
C GLU A 89 32.54 16.54 18.12
N TYR A 90 31.23 16.21 18.20
CA TYR A 90 30.40 15.95 17.02
C TYR A 90 29.55 17.15 16.66
N GLY A 91 29.31 17.30 15.35
CA GLY A 91 28.42 18.29 14.77
C GLY A 91 27.12 17.67 14.30
N ILE A 92 26.03 18.44 14.45
CA ILE A 92 24.70 18.04 13.96
C ILE A 92 24.19 19.17 13.05
N SER A 93 23.82 18.80 11.83
CA SER A 93 23.14 19.71 10.92
C SER A 93 21.64 19.70 11.19
N ARG A 94 21.04 20.88 11.14
CA ARG A 94 19.58 21.07 11.25
C ARG A 94 19.05 21.62 9.95
N GLY A 95 18.00 21.00 9.43
CA GLY A 95 17.36 21.42 8.19
C GLY A 95 15.83 21.34 8.30
N VAL A 96 15.16 21.89 7.31
CA VAL A 96 13.71 21.79 7.17
C VAL A 96 13.40 20.53 6.35
N SER A 97 12.39 19.79 6.78
CA SER A 97 11.85 18.63 6.06
C SER A 97 10.37 18.84 5.78
N ASN A 98 9.97 18.73 4.53
CA ASN A 98 8.57 18.72 4.14
C ASN A 98 8.12 17.27 3.91
N VAL A 99 6.92 16.93 4.39
CA VAL A 99 6.30 15.61 4.23
C VAL A 99 4.85 15.80 3.85
N GLU A 100 4.44 15.27 2.70
CA GLU A 100 3.03 15.21 2.32
C GLU A 100 2.34 14.08 3.09
N LEU A 101 1.22 14.38 3.73
CA LEU A 101 0.43 13.42 4.50
C LEU A 101 -1.00 13.35 3.94
N LEU A 102 -1.57 12.15 3.95
CA LEU A 102 -3.01 11.95 3.78
C LEU A 102 -3.67 12.05 5.15
N SER A 103 -4.81 12.74 5.23
CA SER A 103 -5.62 12.82 6.44
C SER A 103 -6.86 11.94 6.34
N ASP A 104 -7.26 11.37 7.49
CA ASP A 104 -8.49 10.59 7.67
C ASP A 104 -8.64 9.50 6.59
N VAL A 105 -7.67 8.61 6.57
CA VAL A 105 -7.63 7.49 5.62
C VAL A 105 -8.49 6.34 6.13
N GLU A 106 -9.36 5.83 5.26
CA GLU A 106 -10.09 4.58 5.47
C GLU A 106 -9.73 3.60 4.36
N LEU A 107 -9.43 2.36 4.74
CA LEU A 107 -9.00 1.31 3.81
C LEU A 107 -9.85 0.06 3.96
N VAL A 108 -10.12 -0.60 2.83
CA VAL A 108 -10.57 -1.99 2.77
C VAL A 108 -9.52 -2.77 2.00
N ILE A 109 -8.90 -3.72 2.67
CA ILE A 109 -7.79 -4.52 2.11
C ILE A 109 -8.18 -5.98 2.16
N HIS A 110 -8.02 -6.69 1.02
CA HIS A 110 -8.13 -8.15 0.98
C HIS A 110 -6.73 -8.75 0.82
N ILE A 111 -6.44 -9.75 1.64
CA ILE A 111 -5.17 -10.48 1.67
C ILE A 111 -5.46 -11.95 1.38
N VAL A 112 -4.85 -12.45 0.33
CA VAL A 112 -4.95 -13.86 -0.08
C VAL A 112 -3.55 -14.45 -0.09
N PRO A 113 -3.12 -15.12 0.99
CA PRO A 113 -1.86 -15.84 0.98
C PRO A 113 -1.92 -17.00 -0.04
N GLU A 114 -0.78 -17.31 -0.68
CA GLU A 114 -0.72 -18.47 -1.59
C GLU A 114 -0.80 -19.80 -0.84
N ASP A 115 -0.28 -19.83 0.39
CA ASP A 115 -0.47 -20.94 1.32
C ASP A 115 -1.71 -20.68 2.18
N GLU A 116 -2.79 -21.42 1.92
CA GLU A 116 -4.06 -21.28 2.65
C GLU A 116 -3.94 -21.56 4.15
N ASN A 117 -2.93 -22.30 4.60
CA ASN A 117 -2.71 -22.56 6.03
C ASN A 117 -2.35 -21.29 6.80
N LEU A 118 -1.87 -20.25 6.13
CA LEU A 118 -1.54 -18.97 6.76
C LEU A 118 -2.77 -18.10 7.07
N ILE A 119 -3.95 -18.44 6.58
CA ILE A 119 -5.19 -17.63 6.76
C ILE A 119 -5.49 -17.41 8.25
N GLU A 120 -5.55 -18.48 9.01
CA GLU A 120 -5.87 -18.42 10.45
C GLU A 120 -4.76 -17.72 11.25
N GLU A 121 -3.50 -17.94 10.88
CA GLU A 121 -2.35 -17.30 11.52
C GLU A 121 -2.39 -15.77 11.32
N ILE A 122 -2.58 -15.33 10.07
CA ILE A 122 -2.68 -13.89 9.75
C ILE A 122 -3.89 -13.27 10.45
N PHE A 123 -5.07 -13.94 10.40
CA PHE A 123 -6.28 -13.47 11.07
C PHE A 123 -6.03 -13.25 12.57
N ASN A 124 -5.44 -14.23 13.26
CA ASN A 124 -5.19 -14.15 14.70
C ASN A 124 -4.15 -13.08 15.02
N ALA A 125 -3.11 -12.91 14.19
CA ALA A 125 -2.10 -11.89 14.37
C ALA A 125 -2.67 -10.46 14.29
N PHE A 126 -3.63 -10.21 13.38
CA PHE A 126 -4.31 -8.92 13.30
C PHE A 126 -5.36 -8.72 14.39
N LYS A 127 -5.99 -9.78 14.89
CA LYS A 127 -6.98 -9.70 15.96
C LYS A 127 -6.34 -9.43 17.32
N ALA A 128 -5.15 -9.95 17.56
CA ALA A 128 -4.38 -9.76 18.79
C ALA A 128 -2.91 -9.46 18.44
N PRO A 129 -2.61 -8.26 17.92
CA PRO A 129 -1.27 -7.93 17.47
C PRO A 129 -0.30 -7.82 18.65
N ARG A 130 0.93 -8.30 18.46
CA ARG A 130 1.99 -8.26 19.48
C ARG A 130 2.53 -6.84 19.76
N GLU A 131 2.31 -5.92 18.82
CA GLU A 131 2.71 -4.51 18.93
C GLU A 131 1.72 -3.64 18.13
N TYR A 132 1.79 -2.32 18.31
CA TYR A 132 0.97 -1.40 17.52
C TYR A 132 1.28 -1.54 16.03
N ILE A 133 0.25 -1.78 15.24
CA ILE A 133 0.38 -1.95 13.78
C ILE A 133 0.62 -0.58 13.15
N SER A 134 1.58 -0.51 12.22
CA SER A 134 1.84 0.66 11.38
C SER A 134 1.71 0.31 9.89
N LEU A 135 1.24 1.26 9.09
CA LEU A 135 1.15 1.13 7.64
C LEU A 135 1.58 2.46 7.00
N GLY A 136 2.73 2.47 6.36
CA GLY A 136 3.41 3.67 5.88
C GLY A 136 4.74 3.84 6.59
N ARG A 137 4.93 4.95 7.28
CA ARG A 137 6.08 5.17 8.17
C ARG A 137 5.85 4.44 9.50
N ARG A 138 6.90 4.31 10.30
CA ARG A 138 6.80 3.63 11.61
C ARG A 138 5.82 4.34 12.56
N GLU A 139 5.75 5.66 12.49
CA GLU A 139 4.82 6.49 13.28
C GLU A 139 3.38 6.52 12.74
N ASP A 140 3.14 6.00 11.53
CA ASP A 140 1.81 5.98 10.91
C ASP A 140 1.00 4.78 11.43
N LEU A 141 0.48 4.92 12.65
CA LEU A 141 -0.26 3.86 13.32
C LEU A 141 -1.61 3.60 12.66
N VAL A 142 -2.06 2.36 12.77
CA VAL A 142 -3.32 1.87 12.21
C VAL A 142 -4.31 1.55 13.31
N VAL A 143 -5.54 2.02 13.15
CA VAL A 143 -6.70 1.50 13.88
C VAL A 143 -7.33 0.40 13.04
N VAL A 144 -7.44 -0.79 13.61
CA VAL A 144 -8.07 -1.94 12.97
C VAL A 144 -9.53 -1.99 13.38
N ASP A 145 -10.44 -1.58 12.48
CA ASP A 145 -11.87 -1.58 12.72
C ASP A 145 -12.48 -2.98 12.54
N GLU A 146 -12.00 -3.74 11.54
CA GLU A 146 -12.48 -5.08 11.24
C GLU A 146 -11.35 -5.99 10.80
N VAL A 147 -11.34 -7.21 11.31
CA VAL A 147 -10.60 -8.36 10.76
C VAL A 147 -11.60 -9.48 10.55
N LYS A 148 -11.78 -9.92 9.31
CA LYS A 148 -12.74 -10.98 8.95
C LYS A 148 -12.13 -11.93 7.94
N ILE A 149 -12.29 -13.23 8.13
CA ILE A 149 -12.08 -14.22 7.08
C ILE A 149 -13.33 -14.24 6.23
N VAL A 150 -13.18 -14.00 4.93
CA VAL A 150 -14.26 -13.95 3.96
C VAL A 150 -14.02 -14.92 2.81
N GLU A 151 -15.09 -15.44 2.25
CA GLU A 151 -15.01 -16.19 1.01
C GLU A 151 -15.04 -15.26 -0.21
N ILE A 152 -14.12 -15.45 -1.14
CA ILE A 152 -14.10 -14.74 -2.42
C ILE A 152 -14.37 -15.69 -3.57
N SER A 153 -15.21 -15.25 -4.50
CA SER A 153 -15.63 -16.01 -5.68
C SER A 153 -15.62 -15.14 -6.94
N GLU A 154 -15.49 -15.77 -8.11
CA GLU A 154 -15.74 -15.11 -9.39
C GLU A 154 -17.21 -15.28 -9.79
N GLU A 155 -17.91 -14.15 -9.89
CA GLU A 155 -19.35 -14.15 -10.21
C GLU A 155 -19.68 -13.20 -11.36
N ARG A 156 -20.69 -13.58 -12.15
CA ARG A 156 -21.34 -12.67 -13.10
C ARG A 156 -22.45 -11.93 -12.38
N ILE A 157 -22.28 -10.63 -12.24
CA ILE A 157 -23.26 -9.77 -11.58
C ILE A 157 -24.40 -9.51 -12.57
N LYS A 158 -25.59 -10.06 -12.27
CA LYS A 158 -26.79 -9.86 -13.09
C LYS A 158 -27.55 -8.61 -12.67
N ASP A 159 -27.52 -8.32 -11.39
CA ASP A 159 -28.24 -7.20 -10.79
C ASP A 159 -27.56 -5.87 -11.12
N GLU A 160 -28.39 -4.82 -11.20
CA GLU A 160 -27.89 -3.49 -11.40
C GLU A 160 -27.04 -3.06 -10.20
N ASN A 161 -25.85 -2.54 -10.50
CA ASN A 161 -25.13 -1.64 -9.61
C ASN A 161 -24.27 -2.26 -8.49
N LEU A 162 -23.54 -3.35 -8.73
CA LEU A 162 -22.40 -3.57 -7.87
C LEU A 162 -21.34 -2.49 -8.21
N ARG A 163 -21.22 -1.53 -7.32
CA ARG A 163 -20.30 -0.40 -7.42
C ARG A 163 -19.43 -0.36 -6.18
N ILE A 164 -18.24 0.16 -6.33
CA ILE A 164 -17.48 0.64 -5.19
C ILE A 164 -18.24 1.83 -4.57
N ASP A 165 -18.14 2.00 -3.26
CA ASP A 165 -18.65 3.20 -2.60
C ASP A 165 -18.14 4.44 -3.35
N ARG A 166 -19.00 5.45 -3.57
CA ARG A 166 -18.68 6.64 -4.39
C ARG A 166 -17.44 7.38 -3.93
N ASP A 167 -17.19 7.38 -2.63
CA ASP A 167 -16.03 8.06 -2.04
C ASP A 167 -14.76 7.21 -2.11
N TYR A 168 -14.91 5.89 -2.29
CA TYR A 168 -13.77 4.99 -2.36
C TYR A 168 -13.13 4.97 -3.75
N ARG A 169 -11.84 4.75 -3.75
CA ARG A 169 -11.03 4.52 -4.93
C ARG A 169 -10.26 3.21 -4.77
N ALA A 170 -9.80 2.62 -5.85
CA ALA A 170 -9.06 1.37 -5.80
C ALA A 170 -7.86 1.39 -6.74
N TYR A 171 -6.87 0.57 -6.40
CA TYR A 171 -5.87 0.12 -7.35
C TYR A 171 -6.42 -1.07 -8.13
N VAL A 172 -6.73 -0.84 -9.40
CA VAL A 172 -7.23 -1.88 -10.30
C VAL A 172 -6.10 -2.29 -11.25
N PRO A 173 -5.62 -3.54 -11.21
CA PRO A 173 -4.65 -4.04 -12.17
C PRO A 173 -5.11 -3.82 -13.61
N VAL A 174 -4.20 -3.36 -14.48
CA VAL A 174 -4.49 -3.02 -15.89
C VAL A 174 -5.20 -4.18 -16.60
N GLU A 175 -4.80 -5.41 -16.33
CA GLU A 175 -5.40 -6.61 -16.92
C GLU A 175 -6.91 -6.76 -16.64
N ILE A 176 -7.38 -6.31 -15.46
CA ILE A 176 -8.80 -6.39 -15.09
C ILE A 176 -9.62 -5.44 -15.96
N ILE A 177 -9.09 -4.24 -16.21
CA ILE A 177 -9.74 -3.23 -17.08
C ILE A 177 -9.67 -3.67 -18.56
N ASP A 178 -8.52 -4.15 -19.01
CA ASP A 178 -8.33 -4.59 -20.41
C ASP A 178 -9.20 -5.81 -20.74
N LYS A 179 -9.40 -6.72 -19.77
CA LYS A 179 -10.36 -7.83 -19.89
C LYS A 179 -11.82 -7.40 -19.77
N LYS A 180 -12.11 -6.09 -19.62
CA LYS A 180 -13.44 -5.50 -19.46
C LYS A 180 -14.27 -6.16 -18.33
N LYS A 181 -13.60 -6.54 -17.23
CA LYS A 181 -14.26 -7.07 -16.04
C LYS A 181 -14.95 -5.95 -15.25
N VAL A 182 -14.40 -4.76 -15.28
CA VAL A 182 -14.96 -3.54 -14.68
C VAL A 182 -14.87 -2.37 -15.63
N PHE A 183 -15.72 -1.37 -15.39
CA PHE A 183 -15.76 -0.10 -16.11
C PHE A 183 -15.63 1.04 -15.11
N VAL A 184 -15.09 2.17 -15.56
CA VAL A 184 -15.05 3.42 -14.79
C VAL A 184 -16.18 4.29 -15.32
N GLU A 185 -17.14 4.65 -14.46
CA GLU A 185 -18.27 5.49 -14.83
C GLU A 185 -17.81 6.96 -14.97
N GLY A 186 -18.37 7.67 -15.97
CA GLY A 186 -18.04 9.09 -16.20
C GLY A 186 -17.25 9.35 -17.48
N SER A 187 -17.15 8.37 -18.40
CA SER A 187 -16.63 8.61 -19.75
C SER A 187 -17.60 9.52 -20.51
N VAL A 188 -17.16 10.76 -20.78
CA VAL A 188 -17.86 11.66 -21.70
C VAL A 188 -17.31 11.38 -23.08
N ASP A 189 -18.19 11.04 -24.03
CA ASP A 189 -17.89 10.81 -25.46
C ASP A 189 -16.61 10.01 -25.72
N THR A 190 -16.66 8.83 -26.21
CA THR A 190 -15.55 8.00 -26.74
C THR A 190 -14.21 7.96 -25.97
N ILE A 191 -13.94 8.85 -25.03
CA ILE A 191 -12.75 8.85 -24.18
C ILE A 191 -13.04 8.03 -22.92
N GLN A 192 -12.54 6.80 -22.86
CA GLN A 192 -12.56 5.99 -21.65
C GLN A 192 -11.61 6.59 -20.61
N TYR A 193 -12.15 7.23 -19.57
CA TYR A 193 -11.35 7.70 -18.45
C TYR A 193 -10.89 6.49 -17.63
N LYS A 194 -9.59 6.19 -17.68
CA LYS A 194 -8.99 5.04 -16.98
C LYS A 194 -8.35 5.39 -15.63
N GLY A 195 -8.46 6.65 -15.19
CA GLY A 195 -7.82 7.12 -13.96
C GLY A 195 -6.30 7.32 -14.10
N THR A 196 -5.61 7.49 -12.97
CA THR A 196 -4.15 7.68 -12.93
C THR A 196 -3.44 6.33 -12.90
N MET A 197 -2.48 6.13 -13.81
CA MET A 197 -1.70 4.90 -13.87
C MET A 197 -0.50 4.97 -12.93
N TYR A 198 -0.34 3.93 -12.10
CA TYR A 198 0.82 3.71 -11.25
C TYR A 198 1.51 2.38 -11.60
N ASN A 199 2.82 2.34 -11.37
CA ASN A 199 3.62 1.12 -11.43
C ASN A 199 4.08 0.79 -10.00
N LEU A 200 3.23 0.07 -9.27
CA LEU A 200 3.40 -0.19 -7.85
C LEU A 200 4.34 -1.36 -7.61
N THR A 201 5.24 -1.19 -6.66
CA THR A 201 6.07 -2.28 -6.16
C THR A 201 5.22 -3.28 -5.38
N LYS A 202 5.38 -4.57 -5.66
CA LYS A 202 4.75 -5.67 -4.93
C LYS A 202 5.75 -6.38 -4.03
N ASP A 203 6.76 -6.97 -4.64
CA ASP A 203 7.80 -7.75 -3.98
C ASP A 203 9.14 -7.58 -4.70
N TYR A 204 10.16 -8.35 -4.30
CA TYR A 204 11.44 -8.36 -4.97
C TYR A 204 12.10 -9.74 -4.94
N VAL A 205 12.99 -9.95 -5.89
CA VAL A 205 13.93 -11.08 -5.86
C VAL A 205 15.35 -10.56 -5.62
N SER A 206 16.11 -11.27 -4.81
CA SER A 206 17.51 -10.94 -4.59
C SER A 206 18.36 -11.52 -5.72
N VAL A 207 19.05 -10.67 -6.46
CA VAL A 207 19.89 -11.07 -7.60
C VAL A 207 21.35 -10.77 -7.28
N ASN A 208 22.20 -11.78 -7.46
CA ASN A 208 23.64 -11.61 -7.32
C ASN A 208 24.24 -11.04 -8.61
N TYR A 209 24.76 -9.83 -8.54
CA TYR A 209 25.51 -9.16 -9.63
C TYR A 209 27.03 -9.24 -9.42
N GLY A 210 27.50 -9.86 -8.33
CA GLY A 210 28.91 -10.07 -8.05
C GLY A 210 29.42 -11.40 -8.59
N SER A 211 30.72 -11.64 -8.40
CA SER A 211 31.34 -12.93 -8.69
C SER A 211 31.08 -13.95 -7.58
N ALA A 212 31.36 -15.24 -7.84
CA ALA A 212 31.28 -16.30 -6.82
C ALA A 212 32.20 -16.02 -5.61
N LYS A 213 33.35 -15.33 -5.83
CA LYS A 213 34.32 -14.97 -4.76
C LYS A 213 33.94 -13.69 -4.01
N SER A 214 33.11 -12.80 -4.63
CA SER A 214 32.65 -11.55 -4.03
C SER A 214 31.20 -11.29 -4.45
N PRO A 215 30.25 -11.96 -3.82
CA PRO A 215 28.83 -11.82 -4.17
C PRO A 215 28.32 -10.42 -3.78
N LYS A 216 27.54 -9.82 -4.68
CA LYS A 216 26.88 -8.52 -4.47
C LYS A 216 25.40 -8.67 -4.79
N PHE A 217 24.58 -8.74 -3.77
CA PHE A 217 23.15 -8.92 -3.91
C PHE A 217 22.41 -7.59 -3.99
N PHE A 218 21.57 -7.45 -5.00
CA PHE A 218 20.67 -6.31 -5.18
C PHE A 218 19.24 -6.77 -5.34
N ARG A 219 18.30 -5.94 -4.88
CA ARG A 219 16.86 -6.20 -5.00
C ARG A 219 16.39 -5.84 -6.41
N LYS A 220 15.91 -6.82 -7.15
CA LYS A 220 15.16 -6.61 -8.39
C LYS A 220 13.69 -6.58 -8.06
N TRP A 221 13.08 -5.40 -8.17
CA TRP A 221 11.69 -5.16 -7.79
C TRP A 221 10.72 -5.69 -8.83
N ASN A 222 9.73 -6.46 -8.39
CA ASN A 222 8.55 -6.82 -9.16
C ASN A 222 7.49 -5.74 -8.99
N LYS A 223 6.98 -5.23 -10.11
CA LYS A 223 6.03 -4.12 -10.13
C LYS A 223 4.77 -4.49 -10.89
N ILE A 224 3.64 -4.02 -10.40
CA ILE A 224 2.32 -4.22 -11.01
C ILE A 224 1.81 -2.88 -11.53
N LYS A 225 1.40 -2.86 -12.81
CA LYS A 225 0.73 -1.70 -13.40
C LYS A 225 -0.73 -1.69 -12.98
N VAL A 226 -1.16 -0.58 -12.41
CA VAL A 226 -2.53 -0.39 -11.92
C VAL A 226 -3.08 0.96 -12.36
N HIS A 227 -4.40 1.04 -12.46
CA HIS A 227 -5.10 2.33 -12.50
C HIS A 227 -5.67 2.63 -11.10
N TYR A 228 -5.42 3.84 -10.63
CA TYR A 228 -6.07 4.41 -9.44
C TYR A 228 -7.34 5.10 -9.91
N VAL A 229 -8.47 4.52 -9.59
CA VAL A 229 -9.78 4.90 -10.13
C VAL A 229 -10.85 4.96 -9.05
N SER A 230 -11.85 5.81 -9.31
CA SER A 230 -13.13 5.89 -8.58
C SER A 230 -14.27 5.47 -9.49
N ASN A 231 -15.49 5.43 -8.95
CA ASN A 231 -16.72 5.13 -9.72
C ASN A 231 -16.62 3.83 -10.54
N ILE A 232 -16.10 2.78 -9.91
CA ILE A 232 -15.92 1.47 -10.54
C ILE A 232 -17.23 0.73 -10.55
N VAL A 233 -17.63 0.25 -11.72
CA VAL A 233 -18.84 -0.53 -11.95
C VAL A 233 -18.48 -1.90 -12.49
N ALA A 234 -19.08 -2.94 -11.95
CA ALA A 234 -18.91 -4.30 -12.41
C ALA A 234 -19.47 -4.52 -13.82
N SER A 235 -18.77 -5.32 -14.63
CA SER A 235 -19.26 -5.74 -15.94
C SER A 235 -20.40 -6.76 -15.79
N ARG A 236 -21.52 -6.54 -16.49
CA ARG A 236 -22.62 -7.53 -16.57
C ARG A 236 -22.26 -8.75 -17.43
N ARG A 237 -21.25 -8.63 -18.30
CA ARG A 237 -20.88 -9.67 -19.28
C ARG A 237 -19.72 -10.54 -18.82
N ARG A 238 -18.92 -10.10 -17.84
CA ARG A 238 -17.74 -10.78 -17.36
C ARG A 238 -17.86 -11.10 -15.88
N ALA A 239 -17.32 -12.24 -15.48
CA ALA A 239 -17.20 -12.55 -14.07
C ALA A 239 -16.14 -11.62 -13.43
N ILE A 240 -16.45 -11.13 -12.25
CA ILE A 240 -15.56 -10.33 -11.41
C ILE A 240 -15.37 -11.05 -10.08
N THR A 241 -14.28 -10.75 -9.40
CA THR A 241 -14.02 -11.26 -8.06
C THR A 241 -14.73 -10.40 -7.03
N ILE A 242 -15.53 -11.03 -6.18
CA ILE A 242 -16.23 -10.39 -5.06
C ILE A 242 -16.05 -11.22 -3.79
N ASP A 243 -16.21 -10.58 -2.63
CA ASP A 243 -16.34 -11.30 -1.37
C ASP A 243 -17.82 -11.59 -1.04
N GLU A 244 -18.05 -12.40 0.01
CA GLU A 244 -19.39 -12.79 0.48
C GLU A 244 -20.27 -11.60 0.88
N ASP A 245 -19.65 -10.47 1.31
CA ASP A 245 -20.34 -9.23 1.66
C ASP A 245 -20.43 -8.27 0.46
N ARG A 246 -20.16 -8.75 -0.77
CA ARG A 246 -20.28 -8.06 -2.05
C ARG A 246 -19.27 -6.91 -2.27
N TYR A 247 -18.14 -6.92 -1.58
CA TYR A 247 -17.02 -6.05 -1.95
C TYR A 247 -16.32 -6.56 -3.21
N MET A 248 -16.10 -5.68 -4.19
CA MET A 248 -15.25 -6.01 -5.34
C MET A 248 -13.79 -6.19 -4.89
N VAL A 249 -13.11 -7.20 -5.42
CA VAL A 249 -11.74 -7.56 -5.05
C VAL A 249 -10.84 -7.52 -6.28
N PHE A 250 -9.78 -6.68 -6.24
CA PHE A 250 -8.86 -6.42 -7.35
C PHE A 250 -7.47 -6.98 -7.01
N LEU A 251 -7.35 -8.30 -6.98
CA LEU A 251 -6.11 -8.98 -6.59
C LEU A 251 -4.95 -8.71 -7.58
N ALA A 252 -3.77 -8.44 -7.00
CA ALA A 252 -2.51 -8.28 -7.72
C ALA A 252 -1.38 -9.12 -7.10
#